data_238fbe7a2674729cbe56303ef00ce573
#
_entry.id   238fbe7a2674729cbe56303ef00ce573
#
_cell.length_a   1.000
_cell.length_b   1.000
_cell.length_c   1.000
_cell.angle_alpha   90.00
_cell.angle_beta   90.00
_cell.angle_gamma   90.00
#
_symmetry.space_group_name_H-M   'P 1'
#
loop_
_entity.id
_entity.type
_entity.pdbx_description
1 polymer ?
#
loop_
_entity_poly.entity_id
_entity_poly.type
_entity_poly.pdbx_seq_one_letter_code
_entity_poly.pdbx_strand_id
1 'polypeptide(L)'
;MKVVANIRTAQGSGASRRLRHAAKVPGIIYGGNAEPTSIEIDHNPLYHSLRVEAFHSSILDMELDGKTEKVLLRDVQWHAYKPQVMHVDFQRVAADQKIHMKVPLHFINQDTSPAVKISAAIVSHVLTEIDVSCLPAHLPEFITVDLANLSAGHPLHLND
;
A
#
# COMPACT_ATOMS: atom_id res chain seq x y z
N MET A 1 2.76 9.90 6.38
CA MET A 1 3.16 10.44 5.06
C MET A 1 2.06 11.35 4.54
N LYS A 2 2.40 12.40 3.76
CA LYS A 2 1.42 13.41 3.29
C LYS A 2 1.18 13.27 1.79
N VAL A 3 -0.09 13.33 1.37
CA VAL A 3 -0.52 13.33 -0.02
C VAL A 3 -1.34 14.61 -0.27
N VAL A 4 -1.01 15.35 -1.30
CA VAL A 4 -1.76 16.55 -1.69
C VAL A 4 -2.65 16.20 -2.88
N ALA A 5 -3.95 16.43 -2.75
CA ALA A 5 -4.94 16.16 -3.77
C ALA A 5 -5.88 17.35 -3.94
N ASN A 6 -6.44 17.50 -5.13
CA ASN A 6 -7.48 18.49 -5.43
C ASN A 6 -8.79 17.79 -5.81
N ILE A 7 -9.91 18.42 -5.54
CA ILE A 7 -11.21 17.90 -5.97
C ILE A 7 -11.32 18.01 -7.49
N ARG A 8 -11.73 16.90 -8.09
CA ARG A 8 -11.90 16.81 -9.54
C ARG A 8 -13.36 16.99 -9.92
N THR A 9 -13.65 18.00 -10.77
CA THR A 9 -15.00 18.29 -11.26
C THR A 9 -15.29 17.63 -12.62
N ALA A 10 -14.28 17.58 -13.51
CA ALA A 10 -14.45 17.01 -14.85
C ALA A 10 -14.36 15.48 -14.80
N GLN A 11 -15.39 14.77 -15.26
CA GLN A 11 -15.51 13.32 -15.27
C GLN A 11 -15.50 12.75 -16.69
N GLY A 12 -15.39 11.42 -16.79
CA GLY A 12 -15.42 10.66 -18.02
C GLY A 12 -14.04 10.34 -18.61
N SER A 13 -14.01 9.43 -19.57
CA SER A 13 -12.78 8.87 -20.16
C SER A 13 -11.89 9.92 -20.84
N GLY A 14 -12.51 10.84 -21.57
CA GLY A 14 -11.79 11.92 -22.25
C GLY A 14 -11.15 12.91 -21.26
N ALA A 15 -11.84 13.25 -20.16
CA ALA A 15 -11.29 14.11 -19.12
C ALA A 15 -10.13 13.40 -18.39
N SER A 16 -10.27 12.12 -18.05
CA SER A 16 -9.19 11.33 -17.44
C SER A 16 -7.96 11.22 -18.36
N ARG A 17 -8.16 11.09 -19.66
CA ARG A 17 -7.05 11.08 -20.63
C ARG A 17 -6.30 12.42 -20.64
N ARG A 18 -7.02 13.55 -20.72
CA ARG A 18 -6.40 14.90 -20.68
C ARG A 18 -5.63 15.12 -19.38
N LEU A 19 -6.20 14.70 -18.25
CA LEU A 19 -5.57 14.81 -16.94
C LEU A 19 -4.21 14.10 -16.92
N ARG A 20 -4.15 12.86 -17.41
CA ARG A 20 -2.89 12.10 -17.48
C ARG A 20 -1.86 12.73 -18.43
N HIS A 21 -2.31 13.37 -19.51
CA HIS A 21 -1.42 14.15 -20.39
C HIS A 21 -0.87 15.40 -19.68
N ALA A 22 -1.59 15.95 -18.73
CA ALA A 22 -1.14 17.06 -17.88
C ALA A 22 -0.31 16.58 -16.65
N ALA A 23 0.22 15.36 -16.69
CA ALA A 23 0.99 14.73 -15.62
C ALA A 23 0.24 14.66 -14.27
N LYS A 24 -1.07 14.48 -14.31
CA LYS A 24 -1.91 14.26 -13.14
C LYS A 24 -2.56 12.87 -13.19
N VAL A 25 -2.85 12.33 -12.02
CA VAL A 25 -3.49 11.02 -11.85
C VAL A 25 -4.90 11.22 -11.32
N PRO A 26 -5.93 10.68 -12.00
CA PRO A 26 -7.27 10.62 -11.44
C PRO A 26 -7.32 9.59 -10.31
N GLY A 27 -8.07 9.90 -9.27
CA GLY A 27 -8.32 9.00 -8.16
C GLY A 27 -9.68 9.20 -7.56
N ILE A 28 -9.98 8.39 -6.56
CA ILE A 28 -11.20 8.45 -5.76
C ILE A 28 -10.88 8.28 -4.28
N ILE A 29 -11.60 9.01 -3.43
CA ILE A 29 -11.62 8.79 -1.99
C ILE A 29 -13.04 8.33 -1.62
N TYR A 30 -13.14 7.21 -0.92
CA TYR A 30 -14.43 6.67 -0.46
C TYR A 30 -14.35 6.15 0.98
N GLY A 31 -15.48 5.75 1.52
CA GLY A 31 -15.60 5.23 2.88
C GLY A 31 -15.80 6.32 3.94
N GLY A 32 -15.91 5.91 5.20
CA GLY A 32 -16.36 6.77 6.29
C GLY A 32 -17.85 7.16 6.11
N ASN A 33 -18.26 8.24 6.72
CA ASN A 33 -19.64 8.75 6.64
C ASN A 33 -19.84 9.82 5.54
N ALA A 34 -18.85 9.97 4.64
CA ALA A 34 -18.90 10.97 3.57
C ALA A 34 -19.05 10.30 2.19
N GLU A 35 -19.65 11.04 1.25
CA GLU A 35 -19.81 10.57 -0.13
C GLU A 35 -18.46 10.37 -0.82
N PRO A 36 -18.37 9.42 -1.78
CA PRO A 36 -17.18 9.24 -2.60
C PRO A 36 -16.84 10.54 -3.33
N THR A 37 -15.57 10.93 -3.26
CA THR A 37 -15.08 12.16 -3.85
C THR A 37 -14.04 11.85 -4.92
N SER A 38 -14.27 12.34 -6.14
CA SER A 38 -13.29 12.24 -7.23
C SER A 38 -12.17 13.25 -7.01
N ILE A 39 -10.93 12.79 -7.13
CA ILE A 39 -9.73 13.60 -6.89
C ILE A 39 -8.77 13.56 -8.07
N GLU A 40 -7.86 14.52 -8.09
CA GLU A 40 -6.69 14.53 -8.95
C GLU A 40 -5.43 14.80 -8.13
N ILE A 41 -4.35 14.10 -8.45
CA ILE A 41 -3.06 14.16 -7.74
C ILE A 41 -1.96 14.33 -8.78
N ASP A 42 -0.91 15.08 -8.46
CA ASP A 42 0.27 15.19 -9.31
C ASP A 42 1.00 13.86 -9.41
N HIS A 43 1.29 13.43 -10.65
CA HIS A 43 1.85 12.11 -10.94
C HIS A 43 3.22 11.89 -10.29
N ASN A 44 4.15 12.84 -10.41
CA ASN A 44 5.53 12.64 -9.94
C ASN A 44 5.64 12.44 -8.43
N PRO A 45 5.07 13.30 -7.56
CA PRO A 45 5.10 13.08 -6.12
C PRO A 45 4.44 11.75 -5.73
N LEU A 46 3.30 11.41 -6.35
CA LEU A 46 2.61 10.17 -6.10
C LEU A 46 3.44 8.95 -6.52
N TYR A 47 4.04 8.98 -7.71
CA TYR A 47 4.89 7.90 -8.21
C TYR A 47 6.08 7.60 -7.30
N HIS A 48 6.73 8.64 -6.77
CA HIS A 48 7.83 8.48 -5.82
C HIS A 48 7.35 7.93 -4.47
N SER A 49 6.20 8.39 -3.98
CA SER A 49 5.61 7.90 -2.74
C SER A 49 5.21 6.41 -2.84
N LEU A 50 4.66 5.99 -3.98
CA LEU A 50 4.29 4.58 -4.25
C LEU A 50 5.48 3.61 -4.29
N ARG A 51 6.72 4.11 -4.41
CA ARG A 51 7.92 3.27 -4.33
C ARG A 51 8.38 3.00 -2.89
N VAL A 52 7.81 3.71 -1.94
CA VAL A 52 8.08 3.50 -0.51
C VAL A 52 7.09 2.48 0.02
N GLU A 53 7.60 1.37 0.55
CA GLU A 53 6.77 0.27 1.04
C GLU A 53 5.77 0.72 2.12
N ALA A 54 6.23 1.54 3.05
CA ALA A 54 5.38 2.11 4.10
C ALA A 54 4.19 2.93 3.56
N PHE A 55 4.22 3.40 2.31
CA PHE A 55 3.10 4.11 1.70
C PHE A 55 1.89 3.19 1.46
N HIS A 56 2.14 1.89 1.23
CA HIS A 56 1.11 0.89 0.98
C HIS A 56 0.49 0.35 2.26
N SER A 57 1.23 0.35 3.37
CA SER A 57 0.82 -0.26 4.63
C SER A 57 0.56 0.72 5.76
N SER A 58 0.70 2.03 5.54
CA SER A 58 0.50 3.04 6.58
C SER A 58 -0.70 3.95 6.32
N ILE A 59 -1.14 4.63 7.40
CA ILE A 59 -2.17 5.66 7.32
C ILE A 59 -1.52 6.95 6.79
N LEU A 60 -2.13 7.49 5.75
CA LEU A 60 -1.68 8.68 5.05
C LEU A 60 -2.50 9.91 5.47
N ASP A 61 -1.84 11.06 5.54
CA ASP A 61 -2.48 12.35 5.69
C ASP A 61 -2.74 12.94 4.30
N MET A 62 -3.98 12.93 3.86
CA MET A 62 -4.37 13.53 2.59
C MET A 62 -4.87 14.95 2.82
N GLU A 63 -4.21 15.89 2.17
CA GLU A 63 -4.67 17.27 2.09
C GLU A 63 -5.55 17.44 0.86
N LEU A 64 -6.83 17.72 1.10
CA LEU A 64 -7.85 17.93 0.08
C LEU A 64 -8.44 19.33 0.25
N ASP A 65 -8.13 20.24 -0.67
CA ASP A 65 -8.59 21.64 -0.66
C ASP A 65 -8.43 22.34 0.70
N GLY A 66 -7.28 22.12 1.37
CA GLY A 66 -6.95 22.73 2.66
C GLY A 66 -7.50 21.99 3.89
N LYS A 67 -8.19 20.86 3.70
CA LYS A 67 -8.61 19.95 4.78
C LYS A 67 -7.73 18.72 4.78
N THR A 68 -7.34 18.26 5.96
CA THR A 68 -6.55 17.03 6.10
C THR A 68 -7.47 15.89 6.54
N GLU A 69 -7.47 14.81 5.77
CA GLU A 69 -8.20 13.58 6.07
C GLU A 69 -7.22 12.40 6.21
N LYS A 70 -7.53 11.46 7.13
CA LYS A 70 -6.78 10.20 7.26
C LYS A 70 -7.30 9.21 6.25
N VAL A 71 -6.41 8.69 5.41
CA VAL A 71 -6.76 7.75 4.35
C VAL A 71 -5.78 6.57 4.29
N LEU A 72 -6.24 5.48 3.68
CA LEU A 72 -5.42 4.33 3.31
C LEU A 72 -5.41 4.20 1.79
N LEU A 73 -4.26 3.83 1.25
CA LEU A 73 -4.17 3.40 -0.14
C LEU A 73 -4.83 2.02 -0.28
N ARG A 74 -5.77 1.88 -1.21
CA ARG A 74 -6.49 0.62 -1.45
C ARG A 74 -6.07 -0.07 -2.71
N ASP A 75 -5.95 0.68 -3.79
CA ASP A 75 -5.58 0.14 -5.09
C ASP A 75 -4.82 1.16 -5.92
N VAL A 76 -3.95 0.67 -6.77
CA VAL A 76 -3.19 1.45 -7.74
C VAL A 76 -3.23 0.75 -9.08
N GLN A 77 -3.76 1.43 -10.07
CA GLN A 77 -3.74 0.95 -11.44
C GLN A 77 -2.52 1.49 -12.18
N TRP A 78 -1.73 0.59 -12.71
CA TRP A 78 -0.52 0.90 -13.48
C TRP A 78 -0.77 0.79 -14.98
N HIS A 79 -0.07 1.59 -15.76
CA HIS A 79 -0.04 1.41 -17.20
C HIS A 79 0.72 0.12 -17.55
N ALA A 80 0.22 -0.64 -18.55
CA ALA A 80 0.73 -1.97 -18.85
C ALA A 80 2.24 -2.04 -19.16
N TYR A 81 2.83 -0.97 -19.74
CA TYR A 81 4.25 -0.98 -20.12
C TYR A 81 4.99 0.35 -19.83
N LYS A 82 4.29 1.40 -19.39
CA LYS A 82 4.91 2.68 -19.01
C LYS A 82 5.00 2.81 -17.50
N PRO A 83 6.02 3.46 -16.95
CA PRO A 83 6.10 3.79 -15.53
C PRO A 83 5.12 4.93 -15.19
N GLN A 84 3.84 4.66 -15.34
CA GLN A 84 2.77 5.64 -15.20
C GLN A 84 1.62 5.07 -14.39
N VAL A 85 1.22 5.81 -13.37
CA VAL A 85 0.02 5.52 -12.58
C VAL A 85 -1.22 5.99 -13.38
N MET A 86 -2.20 5.11 -13.48
CA MET A 86 -3.42 5.34 -14.24
C MET A 86 -4.60 5.77 -13.37
N HIS A 87 -4.70 5.20 -12.17
CA HIS A 87 -5.73 5.48 -11.18
C HIS A 87 -5.25 5.12 -9.78
N VAL A 88 -5.80 5.77 -8.76
CA VAL A 88 -5.55 5.46 -7.35
C VAL A 88 -6.84 5.51 -6.56
N ASP A 89 -6.99 4.55 -5.66
CA ASP A 89 -8.13 4.42 -4.78
C ASP A 89 -7.68 4.61 -3.33
N PHE A 90 -8.31 5.57 -2.64
CA PHE A 90 -8.09 5.80 -1.23
C PHE A 90 -9.37 5.53 -0.43
N GLN A 91 -9.20 5.00 0.76
CA GLN A 91 -10.28 4.80 1.71
C GLN A 91 -10.08 5.70 2.92
N ARG A 92 -11.13 6.43 3.32
CA ARG A 92 -11.14 7.18 4.57
C ARG A 92 -11.08 6.24 5.76
N VAL A 93 -10.32 6.65 6.76
CA VAL A 93 -10.11 5.88 7.99
C VAL A 93 -10.83 6.58 9.15
N ALA A 94 -11.75 5.86 9.77
CA ALA A 94 -12.33 6.24 11.06
C ALA A 94 -11.55 5.57 12.19
N ALA A 95 -11.28 6.29 13.26
CA ALA A 95 -10.43 5.80 14.35
C ALA A 95 -10.99 4.59 15.11
N ASP A 96 -12.31 4.42 15.07
CA ASP A 96 -13.10 3.41 15.79
C ASP A 96 -13.47 2.18 14.93
N GLN A 97 -13.15 2.20 13.65
CA GLN A 97 -13.46 1.09 12.74
C GLN A 97 -12.24 0.23 12.47
N LYS A 98 -12.44 -1.10 12.50
CA LYS A 98 -11.41 -2.05 12.05
C LYS A 98 -11.19 -1.90 10.55
N ILE A 99 -9.92 -1.89 10.18
CA ILE A 99 -9.48 -1.87 8.79
C ILE A 99 -8.85 -3.21 8.44
N HIS A 100 -8.98 -3.61 7.18
CA HIS A 100 -8.30 -4.76 6.61
C HIS A 100 -7.23 -4.25 5.66
N MET A 101 -5.98 -4.59 5.93
CA MET A 101 -4.83 -4.17 5.12
C MET A 101 -3.89 -5.33 4.88
N LYS A 102 -3.25 -5.32 3.73
CA LYS A 102 -2.11 -6.17 3.45
C LYS A 102 -0.85 -5.54 4.02
N VAL A 103 -0.15 -6.29 4.84
CA VAL A 103 1.09 -5.88 5.50
C VAL A 103 2.23 -6.74 4.98
N PRO A 104 3.34 -6.14 4.52
CA PRO A 104 4.48 -6.88 4.00
C PRO A 104 5.22 -7.63 5.11
N LEU A 105 5.84 -8.75 4.74
CA LEU A 105 6.69 -9.57 5.61
C LEU A 105 8.15 -9.26 5.34
N HIS A 106 8.90 -8.90 6.37
CA HIS A 106 10.34 -8.74 6.31
C HIS A 106 11.02 -9.96 6.92
N PHE A 107 11.76 -10.69 6.09
CA PHE A 107 12.47 -11.90 6.52
C PHE A 107 13.88 -11.54 6.96
N ILE A 108 14.23 -11.93 8.19
CA ILE A 108 15.56 -11.70 8.75
C ILE A 108 16.26 -13.04 9.03
N ASN A 109 17.60 -13.00 9.16
CA ASN A 109 18.44 -14.15 9.52
C ASN A 109 18.39 -15.34 8.53
N GLN A 110 17.97 -15.11 7.29
CA GLN A 110 17.91 -16.16 6.27
C GLN A 110 19.28 -16.84 6.06
N ASP A 111 20.35 -16.04 5.89
CA ASP A 111 21.70 -16.53 5.61
C ASP A 111 22.33 -17.26 6.81
N THR A 112 21.81 -17.02 8.01
CA THR A 112 22.31 -17.66 9.25
C THR A 112 21.56 -18.93 9.61
N SER A 113 20.44 -19.21 8.94
CA SER A 113 19.58 -20.36 9.23
C SER A 113 20.30 -21.69 8.96
N PRO A 114 20.00 -22.74 9.74
CA PRO A 114 20.51 -24.10 9.51
C PRO A 114 20.16 -24.64 8.12
N ALA A 115 19.00 -24.27 7.58
CA ALA A 115 18.59 -24.65 6.23
C ALA A 115 19.60 -24.21 5.17
N VAL A 116 20.11 -22.98 5.25
CA VAL A 116 21.07 -22.43 4.29
C VAL A 116 22.49 -22.88 4.65
N LYS A 117 22.94 -22.72 5.91
CA LYS A 117 24.34 -23.01 6.32
C LYS A 117 24.70 -24.48 6.31
N ILE A 118 23.79 -25.37 6.73
CA ILE A 118 24.07 -26.79 6.88
C ILE A 118 23.63 -27.56 5.65
N SER A 119 22.40 -27.29 5.18
CA SER A 119 21.80 -28.07 4.09
C SER A 119 21.97 -27.43 2.71
N ALA A 120 22.57 -26.22 2.61
CA ALA A 120 22.69 -25.43 1.38
C ALA A 120 21.35 -25.31 0.63
N ALA A 121 20.24 -25.26 1.37
CA ALA A 121 18.89 -25.18 0.83
C ALA A 121 18.56 -23.76 0.40
N ILE A 122 17.67 -23.64 -0.58
CA ILE A 122 17.13 -22.36 -1.03
C ILE A 122 15.85 -22.10 -0.24
N VAL A 123 15.77 -20.94 0.42
CA VAL A 123 14.55 -20.49 1.10
C VAL A 123 13.61 -19.87 0.08
N SER A 124 12.41 -20.41 -0.02
CA SER A 124 11.34 -19.89 -0.87
C SER A 124 10.32 -19.14 -0.04
N HIS A 125 10.05 -17.87 -0.38
CA HIS A 125 9.02 -17.05 0.26
C HIS A 125 7.71 -17.26 -0.50
N VAL A 126 6.80 -18.09 0.05
CA VAL A 126 5.49 -18.37 -0.54
C VAL A 126 4.54 -17.20 -0.32
N LEU A 127 4.59 -16.61 0.88
CA LEU A 127 3.83 -15.42 1.25
C LEU A 127 4.82 -14.26 1.45
N THR A 128 4.57 -13.15 0.80
CA THR A 128 5.34 -11.90 0.96
C THR A 128 4.55 -10.83 1.72
N GLU A 129 3.24 -11.00 1.80
CA GLU A 129 2.31 -10.12 2.50
C GLU A 129 1.19 -10.93 3.15
N ILE A 130 0.61 -10.42 4.23
CA ILE A 130 -0.55 -11.02 4.92
C ILE A 130 -1.65 -10.00 5.15
N ASP A 131 -2.90 -10.47 5.13
CA ASP A 131 -4.05 -9.65 5.45
C ASP A 131 -4.20 -9.51 6.97
N VAL A 132 -4.13 -8.27 7.46
CA VAL A 132 -4.27 -7.92 8.87
C VAL A 132 -5.57 -7.16 9.08
N SER A 133 -6.32 -7.54 10.11
CA SER A 133 -7.52 -6.82 10.57
C SER A 133 -7.25 -6.20 11.93
N CYS A 134 -7.10 -4.89 11.98
CA CYS A 134 -6.79 -4.16 13.20
C CYS A 134 -7.45 -2.79 13.25
N LEU A 135 -7.36 -2.13 14.42
CA LEU A 135 -7.69 -0.71 14.51
C LEU A 135 -6.57 0.13 13.85
N PRO A 136 -6.91 1.29 13.29
CA PRO A 136 -5.93 2.17 12.64
C PRO A 136 -4.70 2.48 13.50
N ALA A 137 -4.91 2.68 14.80
CA ALA A 137 -3.83 2.99 15.74
C ALA A 137 -2.81 1.84 15.94
N HIS A 138 -3.19 0.61 15.59
CA HIS A 138 -2.36 -0.59 15.79
C HIS A 138 -1.88 -1.20 14.47
N LEU A 139 -1.99 -0.48 13.35
CA LEU A 139 -1.53 -0.96 12.06
C LEU A 139 0.01 -0.98 12.02
N PRO A 140 0.66 -2.15 11.89
CA PRO A 140 2.11 -2.23 11.72
C PRO A 140 2.50 -1.87 10.27
N GLU A 141 3.64 -1.25 10.08
CA GLU A 141 4.18 -0.94 8.74
C GLU A 141 4.69 -2.20 8.04
N PHE A 142 5.25 -3.13 8.79
CA PHE A 142 5.71 -4.46 8.33
C PHE A 142 5.70 -5.45 9.51
N ILE A 143 5.76 -6.74 9.19
CA ILE A 143 5.90 -7.81 10.19
C ILE A 143 7.22 -8.51 9.94
N THR A 144 8.05 -8.60 10.99
CA THR A 144 9.35 -9.26 10.93
C THR A 144 9.19 -10.76 11.19
N VAL A 145 9.72 -11.57 10.27
CA VAL A 145 9.75 -13.03 10.39
C VAL A 145 11.20 -13.48 10.54
N ASP A 146 11.52 -14.08 11.70
CA ASP A 146 12.88 -14.57 11.98
C ASP A 146 13.06 -16.00 11.49
N LEU A 147 13.99 -16.19 10.55
CA LEU A 147 14.34 -17.48 9.96
C LEU A 147 15.55 -18.16 10.64
N ALA A 148 16.03 -17.65 11.77
CA ALA A 148 17.24 -18.17 12.42
C ALA A 148 17.17 -19.68 12.74
N ASN A 149 15.98 -20.18 13.05
CA ASN A 149 15.75 -21.59 13.41
C ASN A 149 15.19 -22.45 12.26
N LEU A 150 15.11 -21.90 11.04
CA LEU A 150 14.57 -22.61 9.91
C LEU A 150 15.48 -23.78 9.50
N SER A 151 14.91 -24.98 9.40
CA SER A 151 15.59 -26.19 8.93
C SER A 151 15.02 -26.72 7.62
N ALA A 152 15.84 -27.41 6.83
CA ALA A 152 15.39 -27.95 5.55
C ALA A 152 14.26 -28.96 5.73
N GLY A 153 13.20 -28.82 4.92
CA GLY A 153 12.02 -29.70 4.96
C GLY A 153 10.96 -29.31 6.02
N HIS A 154 11.19 -28.27 6.79
CA HIS A 154 10.22 -27.77 7.78
C HIS A 154 9.81 -26.34 7.42
N PRO A 155 8.63 -26.13 6.82
CA PRO A 155 8.14 -24.79 6.53
C PRO A 155 7.73 -24.04 7.80
N LEU A 156 7.90 -22.73 7.80
CA LEU A 156 7.37 -21.85 8.83
C LEU A 156 5.93 -21.46 8.44
N HIS A 157 5.00 -21.52 9.40
CA HIS A 157 3.60 -21.19 9.21
C HIS A 157 3.21 -19.93 10.00
N LEU A 158 2.06 -19.33 9.66
CA LEU A 158 1.55 -18.14 10.34
C LEU A 158 1.19 -18.35 11.83
N ASN A 159 1.12 -19.59 12.28
CA ASN A 159 0.80 -19.93 13.67
C ASN A 159 2.05 -20.18 14.53
N ASP A 160 3.23 -20.18 13.94
CA ASP A 160 4.50 -20.38 14.61
C ASP A 160 5.07 -19.04 15.12
#